data_e0e50a23382fcb5a617b9f0be7d37d10
#
_entry.id   e0e50a23382fcb5a617b9f0be7d37d10
#
_cell.length_a   1.000
_cell.length_b   1.000
_cell.length_c   1.000
_cell.angle_alpha   90.00
_cell.angle_beta   90.00
_cell.angle_gamma   90.00
#
_symmetry.space_group_name_H-M   'P 1'
#
loop_
_entity.id
_entity.type
_entity.pdbx_description
1 polymer ?
#
loop_
_entity_poly.entity_id
_entity_poly.type
_entity_poly.pdbx_seq_one_letter_code
_entity_poly.pdbx_strand_id
1 'polypeptide(L)'
;MQDPQRYQQVNNLQNRDLEDILKEYPLEWKQKNARIMDIGCGDGSATTCLWTKYIPEKFMTIIGSDKSQACVNFAKANYENERIKFITLNIEDEIPSELKGCFDHVVSNYMFMWVQQQEKAFSNIYKMLAKDGNCLLIFLATCNIYDNYIKLSRTSKWNPYLKDVKTKFISPYHESQDPKTEITSLMKNIGFRDINIRVQNRWFDFVRGIEEFKDMMKSFNPFDGLEDKWEEFTEDYVKLDPNAGTFVYKLLVVSGKK
;
A
#
# COMPACT_ATOMS: atom_id res chain seq x y z
N MET A 1 5.12 -7.43 4.70
CA MET A 1 4.19 -8.04 5.68
C MET A 1 4.63 -9.48 5.92
N GLN A 2 4.74 -9.89 7.19
CA GLN A 2 5.17 -11.25 7.57
C GLN A 2 4.01 -12.09 8.13
N ASP A 3 2.96 -11.44 8.66
CA ASP A 3 1.80 -12.10 9.26
C ASP A 3 0.48 -11.62 8.62
N PRO A 4 0.08 -12.22 7.47
CA PRO A 4 -1.13 -11.82 6.76
C PRO A 4 -2.41 -12.12 7.56
N GLN A 5 -2.42 -13.15 8.41
CA GLN A 5 -3.57 -13.49 9.23
C GLN A 5 -3.82 -12.43 10.32
N ARG A 6 -2.78 -11.96 10.97
CA ARG A 6 -2.89 -10.86 11.94
C ARG A 6 -3.31 -9.57 11.25
N TYR A 7 -2.70 -9.25 10.10
CA TYR A 7 -3.06 -8.05 9.34
C TYR A 7 -4.54 -8.01 8.99
N GLN A 8 -5.14 -9.13 8.60
CA GLN A 8 -6.57 -9.21 8.28
C GLN A 8 -7.48 -8.78 9.45
N GLN A 9 -7.03 -8.94 10.69
CA GLN A 9 -7.80 -8.57 11.89
C GLN A 9 -7.69 -7.08 12.24
N VAL A 10 -6.72 -6.36 11.65
CA VAL A 10 -6.39 -4.97 12.02
C VAL A 10 -6.29 -4.02 10.82
N ASN A 11 -6.78 -4.40 9.66
CA ASN A 11 -6.71 -3.61 8.41
C ASN A 11 -7.91 -2.64 8.21
N ASN A 12 -8.64 -2.32 9.29
CA ASN A 12 -9.84 -1.46 9.23
C ASN A 12 -9.55 -0.07 8.66
N LEU A 13 -8.41 0.52 9.00
CA LEU A 13 -7.95 1.80 8.46
C LEU A 13 -7.83 1.75 6.92
N GLN A 14 -7.10 0.76 6.43
CA GLN A 14 -6.82 0.60 5.00
C GLN A 14 -8.09 0.30 4.19
N ASN A 15 -8.98 -0.48 4.77
CA ASN A 15 -10.25 -0.83 4.16
C ASN A 15 -11.21 0.38 4.11
N ARG A 16 -11.31 1.15 5.20
CA ARG A 16 -12.09 2.39 5.24
C ARG A 16 -11.63 3.38 4.18
N ASP A 17 -10.32 3.64 4.13
CA ASP A 17 -9.79 4.61 3.19
C ASP A 17 -10.01 4.18 1.73
N LEU A 18 -9.84 2.89 1.44
CA LEU A 18 -10.15 2.35 0.11
C LEU A 18 -11.62 2.57 -0.27
N GLU A 19 -12.55 2.21 0.63
CA GLU A 19 -13.99 2.39 0.39
C GLU A 19 -14.36 3.88 0.19
N ASP A 20 -13.83 4.77 1.01
CA ASP A 20 -14.07 6.20 0.90
C ASP A 20 -13.57 6.74 -0.44
N ILE A 21 -12.33 6.39 -0.82
CA ILE A 21 -11.76 6.84 -2.10
C ILE A 21 -12.55 6.30 -3.29
N LEU A 22 -12.98 5.05 -3.27
CA LEU A 22 -13.76 4.48 -4.37
C LEU A 22 -15.16 5.08 -4.50
N LYS A 23 -15.75 5.57 -3.41
CA LYS A 23 -17.01 6.33 -3.43
C LYS A 23 -16.82 7.77 -3.91
N GLU A 24 -15.76 8.44 -3.46
CA GLU A 24 -15.49 9.84 -3.79
C GLU A 24 -14.90 10.01 -5.19
N TYR A 25 -14.16 9.03 -5.67
CA TYR A 25 -13.39 9.10 -6.93
C TYR A 25 -13.58 7.82 -7.74
N PRO A 26 -14.75 7.64 -8.35
CA PRO A 26 -14.99 6.45 -9.15
C PRO A 26 -14.01 6.39 -10.32
N LEU A 27 -13.25 5.29 -10.39
CA LEU A 27 -12.39 5.01 -11.52
C LEU A 27 -13.26 4.73 -12.76
N GLU A 28 -12.80 5.19 -13.91
CA GLU A 28 -13.45 4.81 -15.18
C GLU A 28 -13.13 3.35 -15.51
N TRP A 29 -13.95 2.45 -15.00
CA TRP A 29 -13.81 1.01 -15.22
C TRP A 29 -14.23 0.59 -16.62
N LYS A 30 -13.42 -0.25 -17.26
CA LYS A 30 -13.84 -0.97 -18.46
C LYS A 30 -15.01 -1.90 -18.11
N GLN A 31 -16.14 -1.73 -18.81
CA GLN A 31 -17.41 -2.34 -18.42
C GLN A 31 -17.50 -3.85 -18.65
N LYS A 32 -16.70 -4.41 -19.55
CA LYS A 32 -16.71 -5.85 -19.88
C LYS A 32 -15.29 -6.36 -20.10
N ASN A 33 -15.06 -7.59 -19.65
CA ASN A 33 -13.80 -8.31 -19.86
C ASN A 33 -12.56 -7.55 -19.37
N ALA A 34 -12.71 -6.70 -18.34
CA ALA A 34 -11.59 -5.99 -17.73
C ALA A 34 -10.57 -6.97 -17.11
N ARG A 35 -9.30 -6.72 -17.35
CA ARG A 35 -8.19 -7.38 -16.68
C ARG A 35 -7.56 -6.40 -15.71
N ILE A 36 -7.46 -6.81 -14.46
CA ILE A 36 -7.06 -5.92 -13.37
C ILE A 36 -5.87 -6.53 -12.66
N MET A 37 -4.87 -5.69 -12.34
CA MET A 37 -3.75 -6.03 -11.47
C MET A 37 -3.88 -5.24 -10.18
N ASP A 38 -3.90 -5.94 -9.03
CA ASP A 38 -3.80 -5.34 -7.70
C ASP A 38 -2.38 -5.55 -7.16
N ILE A 39 -1.61 -4.47 -7.03
CA ILE A 39 -0.19 -4.52 -6.62
C ILE A 39 -0.09 -4.30 -5.12
N GLY A 40 0.55 -5.25 -4.42
CA GLY A 40 0.64 -5.26 -2.97
C GLY A 40 -0.65 -5.72 -2.32
N CYS A 41 -1.23 -6.81 -2.82
CA CYS A 41 -2.52 -7.34 -2.38
C CYS A 41 -2.53 -7.83 -0.93
N GLY A 42 -1.36 -8.01 -0.31
CA GLY A 42 -1.22 -8.46 1.07
C GLY A 42 -1.92 -9.80 1.32
N ASP A 43 -2.84 -9.81 2.28
CA ASP A 43 -3.65 -10.99 2.63
C ASP A 43 -4.70 -11.38 1.57
N GLY A 44 -4.92 -10.55 0.54
CA GLY A 44 -5.88 -10.79 -0.53
C GLY A 44 -7.33 -10.38 -0.21
N SER A 45 -7.63 -9.98 1.01
CA SER A 45 -9.00 -9.62 1.42
C SER A 45 -9.52 -8.38 0.70
N ALA A 46 -8.71 -7.32 0.57
CA ALA A 46 -9.09 -6.12 -0.17
C ALA A 46 -9.33 -6.41 -1.65
N THR A 47 -8.47 -7.24 -2.27
CA THR A 47 -8.62 -7.67 -3.67
C THR A 47 -9.97 -8.33 -3.90
N THR A 48 -10.37 -9.21 -2.99
CA THR A 48 -11.55 -10.05 -3.17
C THR A 48 -12.83 -9.42 -2.65
N CYS A 49 -12.76 -8.72 -1.52
CA CYS A 49 -13.96 -8.24 -0.82
C CYS A 49 -14.25 -6.75 -1.06
N LEU A 50 -13.24 -5.93 -1.38
CA LEU A 50 -13.43 -4.50 -1.57
C LEU A 50 -13.37 -4.09 -3.04
N TRP A 51 -12.30 -4.38 -3.76
CA TRP A 51 -12.21 -4.01 -5.17
C TRP A 51 -13.38 -4.56 -5.99
N THR A 52 -13.79 -5.82 -5.75
CA THR A 52 -14.90 -6.45 -6.48
C THR A 52 -16.26 -5.77 -6.29
N LYS A 53 -16.47 -5.02 -5.19
CA LYS A 53 -17.70 -4.23 -4.99
C LYS A 53 -17.84 -3.07 -5.98
N TYR A 54 -16.72 -2.54 -6.48
CA TYR A 54 -16.67 -1.34 -7.31
C TYR A 54 -16.28 -1.62 -8.75
N ILE A 55 -15.69 -2.78 -9.02
CA ILE A 55 -15.38 -3.26 -10.38
C ILE A 55 -16.65 -3.82 -11.00
N PRO A 56 -16.94 -3.53 -12.31
CA PRO A 56 -18.08 -4.12 -12.99
C PRO A 56 -18.09 -5.64 -12.93
N GLU A 57 -19.22 -6.26 -12.62
CA GLU A 57 -19.36 -7.72 -12.44
C GLU A 57 -18.82 -8.57 -13.61
N LYS A 58 -18.81 -8.02 -14.82
CA LYS A 58 -18.34 -8.69 -16.06
C LYS A 58 -16.83 -8.53 -16.28
N PHE A 59 -16.03 -8.35 -15.23
CA PHE A 59 -14.58 -8.39 -15.37
C PHE A 59 -14.10 -9.81 -15.79
N MET A 60 -12.99 -9.87 -16.51
CA MET A 60 -12.41 -11.15 -16.92
C MET A 60 -11.60 -11.77 -15.77
N THR A 61 -10.65 -11.02 -15.23
CA THR A 61 -9.78 -11.49 -14.15
C THR A 61 -9.24 -10.36 -13.30
N ILE A 62 -9.01 -10.65 -12.03
CA ILE A 62 -8.17 -9.85 -11.12
C ILE A 62 -6.96 -10.71 -10.75
N ILE A 63 -5.76 -10.14 -10.87
CA ILE A 63 -4.53 -10.75 -10.37
C ILE A 63 -4.02 -9.90 -9.22
N GLY A 64 -4.10 -10.44 -8.00
CA GLY A 64 -3.43 -9.86 -6.84
C GLY A 64 -1.95 -10.24 -6.85
N SER A 65 -1.08 -9.28 -6.60
CA SER A 65 0.36 -9.55 -6.51
C SER A 65 0.96 -8.98 -5.23
N ASP A 66 1.90 -9.70 -4.63
CA ASP A 66 2.69 -9.23 -3.50
C ASP A 66 4.12 -9.78 -3.58
N LYS A 67 5.10 -9.04 -3.06
CA LYS A 67 6.48 -9.53 -2.99
C LYS A 67 6.67 -10.64 -1.94
N SER A 68 5.78 -10.70 -0.95
CA SER A 68 5.80 -11.70 0.12
C SER A 68 5.15 -13.00 -0.33
N GLN A 69 5.94 -14.06 -0.47
CA GLN A 69 5.40 -15.39 -0.77
C GLN A 69 4.40 -15.88 0.30
N ALA A 70 4.61 -15.49 1.56
CA ALA A 70 3.70 -15.83 2.66
C ALA A 70 2.32 -15.19 2.46
N CYS A 71 2.27 -13.90 2.06
CA CYS A 71 1.02 -13.22 1.72
C CYS A 71 0.33 -13.88 0.52
N VAL A 72 1.06 -14.17 -0.54
CA VAL A 72 0.51 -14.82 -1.74
C VAL A 72 -0.04 -16.21 -1.41
N ASN A 73 0.67 -17.01 -0.61
CA ASN A 73 0.19 -18.33 -0.21
C ASN A 73 -1.09 -18.22 0.63
N PHE A 74 -1.15 -17.28 1.56
CA PHE A 74 -2.35 -17.02 2.36
C PHE A 74 -3.53 -16.59 1.49
N ALA A 75 -3.31 -15.62 0.58
CA ALA A 75 -4.34 -15.14 -0.33
C ALA A 75 -4.88 -16.25 -1.25
N LYS A 76 -3.99 -17.10 -1.79
CA LYS A 76 -4.39 -18.26 -2.59
C LYS A 76 -5.26 -19.24 -1.80
N ALA A 77 -4.84 -19.57 -0.59
CA ALA A 77 -5.54 -20.56 0.23
C ALA A 77 -6.96 -20.09 0.64
N ASN A 78 -7.17 -18.77 0.77
CA ASN A 78 -8.42 -18.22 1.30
C ASN A 78 -9.34 -17.62 0.22
N TYR A 79 -8.79 -17.14 -0.92
CA TYR A 79 -9.53 -16.29 -1.84
C TYR A 79 -9.40 -16.65 -3.32
N GLU A 80 -8.45 -17.50 -3.71
CA GLU A 80 -8.27 -17.85 -5.11
C GLU A 80 -9.50 -18.56 -5.68
N ASN A 81 -9.90 -18.17 -6.89
CA ASN A 81 -11.00 -18.79 -7.63
C ASN A 81 -10.76 -18.69 -9.15
N GLU A 82 -11.74 -19.03 -9.96
CA GLU A 82 -11.60 -19.01 -11.43
C GLU A 82 -11.20 -17.64 -11.99
N ARG A 83 -11.70 -16.56 -11.39
CA ARG A 83 -11.53 -15.18 -11.88
C ARG A 83 -10.54 -14.35 -11.05
N ILE A 84 -10.19 -14.78 -9.85
CA ILE A 84 -9.25 -14.08 -8.96
C ILE A 84 -8.05 -14.97 -8.73
N LYS A 85 -6.87 -14.49 -9.08
CA LYS A 85 -5.59 -15.21 -8.97
C LYS A 85 -4.60 -14.40 -8.14
N PHE A 86 -3.60 -15.06 -7.57
CA PHE A 86 -2.55 -14.41 -6.82
C PHE A 86 -1.18 -14.88 -7.28
N ILE A 87 -0.23 -13.95 -7.42
CA ILE A 87 1.14 -14.24 -7.87
C ILE A 87 2.17 -13.51 -7.00
N THR A 88 3.36 -14.09 -6.89
CA THR A 88 4.50 -13.39 -6.29
C THR A 88 5.12 -12.46 -7.31
N LEU A 89 5.14 -11.16 -7.00
CA LEU A 89 5.72 -10.13 -7.86
C LEU A 89 6.23 -8.97 -7.01
N ASN A 90 7.48 -8.60 -7.19
CA ASN A 90 8.01 -7.35 -6.66
C ASN A 90 7.93 -6.29 -7.77
N ILE A 91 7.18 -5.22 -7.53
CA ILE A 91 7.00 -4.13 -8.51
C ILE A 91 8.30 -3.38 -8.84
N GLU A 92 9.32 -3.51 -7.99
CA GLU A 92 10.65 -2.93 -8.20
C GLU A 92 11.57 -3.80 -9.08
N ASP A 93 11.16 -5.02 -9.44
CA ASP A 93 11.91 -5.92 -10.32
C ASP A 93 11.53 -5.73 -11.80
N GLU A 94 12.13 -6.50 -12.69
CA GLU A 94 11.72 -6.51 -14.08
C GLU A 94 10.37 -7.25 -14.23
N ILE A 95 9.43 -6.61 -14.96
CA ILE A 95 8.10 -7.20 -15.18
C ILE A 95 8.18 -8.30 -16.24
N PRO A 96 7.68 -9.51 -15.94
CA PRO A 96 7.56 -10.58 -16.90
C PRO A 96 6.86 -10.16 -18.18
N SER A 97 7.33 -10.68 -19.32
CA SER A 97 6.82 -10.30 -20.65
C SER A 97 5.32 -10.52 -20.81
N GLU A 98 4.81 -11.59 -20.21
CA GLU A 98 3.38 -12.00 -20.23
C GLU A 98 2.45 -11.05 -19.46
N LEU A 99 3.01 -10.18 -18.61
CA LEU A 99 2.24 -9.17 -17.87
C LEU A 99 2.26 -7.79 -18.56
N LYS A 100 3.12 -7.59 -19.58
CA LYS A 100 3.25 -6.30 -20.26
C LYS A 100 2.06 -6.04 -21.20
N GLY A 101 1.45 -4.86 -21.09
CA GLY A 101 0.34 -4.44 -21.96
C GLY A 101 -0.97 -5.23 -21.75
N CYS A 102 -1.10 -5.91 -20.62
CA CYS A 102 -2.17 -6.88 -20.41
C CYS A 102 -3.34 -6.36 -19.56
N PHE A 103 -3.16 -5.29 -18.81
CA PHE A 103 -4.15 -4.86 -17.82
C PHE A 103 -4.86 -3.57 -18.23
N ASP A 104 -6.18 -3.60 -18.21
CA ASP A 104 -6.99 -2.41 -18.39
C ASP A 104 -6.89 -1.47 -17.18
N HIS A 105 -6.69 -2.06 -15.99
CA HIS A 105 -6.56 -1.32 -14.74
C HIS A 105 -5.43 -1.89 -13.89
N VAL A 106 -4.62 -1.01 -13.30
CA VAL A 106 -3.64 -1.36 -12.28
C VAL A 106 -3.99 -0.57 -11.01
N VAL A 107 -4.25 -1.28 -9.93
CA VAL A 107 -4.63 -0.70 -8.65
C VAL A 107 -3.65 -1.06 -7.55
N SER A 108 -3.60 -0.27 -6.50
CA SER A 108 -2.82 -0.56 -5.30
C SER A 108 -3.37 0.20 -4.11
N ASN A 109 -3.46 -0.47 -2.95
CA ASN A 109 -3.89 0.14 -1.70
C ASN A 109 -2.86 -0.07 -0.59
N TYR A 110 -2.37 1.02 0.00
CA TYR A 110 -1.45 1.02 1.16
C TYR A 110 -0.15 0.23 0.94
N MET A 111 0.40 0.20 -0.29
CA MET A 111 1.66 -0.48 -0.59
C MET A 111 2.77 0.47 -1.06
N PHE A 112 2.45 1.50 -1.87
CA PHE A 112 3.46 2.34 -2.53
C PHE A 112 4.35 3.13 -1.57
N MET A 113 3.94 3.38 -0.32
CA MET A 113 4.81 3.97 0.70
C MET A 113 6.03 3.09 1.04
N TRP A 114 6.00 1.80 0.74
CA TRP A 114 7.10 0.86 0.98
C TRP A 114 8.07 0.71 -0.20
N VAL A 115 7.74 1.32 -1.34
CA VAL A 115 8.53 1.26 -2.57
C VAL A 115 9.61 2.34 -2.53
N GLN A 116 10.88 1.95 -2.64
CA GLN A 116 11.99 2.91 -2.64
C GLN A 116 12.36 3.35 -4.06
N GLN A 117 12.24 2.47 -5.05
CA GLN A 117 12.51 2.76 -6.46
C GLN A 117 11.24 3.22 -7.18
N GLN A 118 10.71 4.40 -6.79
CA GLN A 118 9.43 4.91 -7.27
C GLN A 118 9.36 5.01 -8.81
N GLU A 119 10.39 5.54 -9.44
CA GLU A 119 10.45 5.68 -10.91
C GLU A 119 10.31 4.32 -11.61
N LYS A 120 11.02 3.30 -11.11
CA LYS A 120 10.94 1.96 -11.67
C LYS A 120 9.56 1.34 -11.47
N ALA A 121 8.95 1.51 -10.30
CA ALA A 121 7.61 0.99 -10.00
C ALA A 121 6.55 1.65 -10.89
N PHE A 122 6.54 2.97 -11.02
CA PHE A 122 5.63 3.67 -11.95
C PHE A 122 5.88 3.27 -13.41
N SER A 123 7.14 3.14 -13.84
CA SER A 123 7.48 2.64 -15.18
C SER A 123 6.95 1.22 -15.40
N ASN A 124 7.03 0.35 -14.40
CA ASN A 124 6.50 -1.01 -14.46
C ASN A 124 4.97 -1.04 -14.54
N ILE A 125 4.26 -0.19 -13.77
CA ILE A 125 2.81 0.00 -13.93
C ILE A 125 2.48 0.41 -15.37
N TYR A 126 3.19 1.41 -15.91
CA TYR A 126 2.99 1.87 -17.29
C TYR A 126 3.18 0.75 -18.32
N LYS A 127 4.21 -0.10 -18.13
CA LYS A 127 4.47 -1.26 -18.98
C LYS A 127 3.36 -2.30 -18.90
N MET A 128 2.79 -2.55 -17.70
CA MET A 128 1.70 -3.52 -17.49
C MET A 128 0.37 -3.05 -18.07
N LEU A 129 0.10 -1.73 -18.07
CA LEU A 129 -1.12 -1.19 -18.61
C LEU A 129 -1.24 -1.45 -20.12
N ALA A 130 -2.43 -1.88 -20.54
CA ALA A 130 -2.87 -1.89 -21.93
C ALA A 130 -2.98 -0.45 -22.48
N LYS A 131 -3.11 -0.31 -23.79
CA LYS A 131 -3.39 0.99 -24.40
C LYS A 131 -4.69 1.54 -23.82
N ASP A 132 -4.68 2.82 -23.43
CA ASP A 132 -5.80 3.52 -22.77
C ASP A 132 -6.18 2.98 -21.38
N GLY A 133 -5.38 2.06 -20.82
CA GLY A 133 -5.54 1.58 -19.46
C GLY A 133 -5.21 2.65 -18.42
N ASN A 134 -5.73 2.51 -17.21
CA ASN A 134 -5.55 3.47 -16.13
C ASN A 134 -5.03 2.83 -14.84
N CYS A 135 -4.48 3.65 -13.95
CA CYS A 135 -4.11 3.21 -12.61
C CYS A 135 -4.78 4.05 -11.52
N LEU A 136 -4.94 3.43 -10.33
CA LEU A 136 -5.33 4.09 -9.09
C LEU A 136 -4.48 3.54 -7.94
N LEU A 137 -3.67 4.42 -7.34
CA LEU A 137 -2.77 4.07 -6.26
C LEU A 137 -3.12 4.92 -5.03
N ILE A 138 -3.29 4.27 -3.89
CA ILE A 138 -3.67 4.89 -2.61
C ILE A 138 -2.58 4.54 -1.60
N PHE A 139 -1.87 5.54 -1.05
CA PHE A 139 -0.78 5.29 -0.10
C PHE A 139 -0.42 6.52 0.73
N LEU A 140 0.33 6.31 1.80
CA LEU A 140 0.74 7.38 2.70
C LEU A 140 1.89 8.21 2.11
N ALA A 141 1.74 9.53 2.12
CA ALA A 141 2.88 10.44 1.97
C ALA A 141 3.65 10.51 3.30
N THR A 142 2.97 10.84 4.37
CA THR A 142 3.55 11.00 5.71
C THR A 142 2.55 10.65 6.80
N CYS A 143 3.04 10.34 8.00
CA CYS A 143 2.23 10.11 9.19
C CYS A 143 3.06 10.30 10.46
N ASN A 144 2.39 10.46 11.61
CA ASN A 144 3.03 10.61 12.91
C ASN A 144 3.89 9.39 13.31
N ILE A 145 3.57 8.20 12.83
CA ILE A 145 4.36 6.99 13.09
C ILE A 145 5.80 7.14 12.56
N TYR A 146 5.96 7.70 11.37
CA TYR A 146 7.28 7.87 10.74
C TYR A 146 8.20 8.76 11.59
N ASP A 147 7.69 9.90 12.07
CA ASP A 147 8.43 10.81 12.95
C ASP A 147 8.89 10.12 14.24
N ASN A 148 8.01 9.32 14.84
CA ASN A 148 8.31 8.62 16.09
C ASN A 148 9.32 7.49 15.90
N TYR A 149 9.22 6.72 14.81
CA TYR A 149 10.24 5.72 14.46
C TYR A 149 11.61 6.36 14.18
N ILE A 150 11.65 7.52 13.50
CA ILE A 150 12.88 8.29 13.29
C ILE A 150 13.48 8.75 14.63
N LYS A 151 12.64 9.24 15.58
CA LYS A 151 13.12 9.64 16.91
C LYS A 151 13.68 8.44 17.67
N LEU A 152 12.96 7.31 17.70
CA LEU A 152 13.41 6.09 18.39
C LEU A 152 14.70 5.54 17.78
N SER A 153 14.84 5.56 16.45
CA SER A 153 16.05 5.08 15.77
C SER A 153 17.33 5.85 16.16
N ARG A 154 17.20 7.06 16.71
CA ARG A 154 18.33 7.89 17.16
C ARG A 154 18.74 7.59 18.62
N THR A 155 17.96 6.80 19.35
CA THR A 155 18.28 6.42 20.73
C THR A 155 19.26 5.24 20.73
N SER A 156 20.17 5.18 21.74
CA SER A 156 21.11 4.06 21.87
C SER A 156 20.42 2.70 22.03
N LYS A 157 19.23 2.70 22.64
CA LYS A 157 18.42 1.52 22.90
C LYS A 157 17.85 0.92 21.61
N TRP A 158 17.29 1.75 20.71
CA TRP A 158 16.55 1.28 19.53
C TRP A 158 17.34 1.37 18.23
N ASN A 159 18.43 2.13 18.20
CA ASN A 159 19.27 2.25 17.00
C ASN A 159 19.73 0.90 16.42
N PRO A 160 20.13 -0.11 17.22
CA PRO A 160 20.55 -1.41 16.67
C PRO A 160 19.46 -2.11 15.84
N TYR A 161 18.18 -1.91 16.18
CA TYR A 161 17.03 -2.51 15.51
C TYR A 161 16.51 -1.65 14.34
N LEU A 162 16.60 -0.33 14.46
CA LEU A 162 15.96 0.64 13.56
C LEU A 162 16.96 1.39 12.66
N LYS A 163 18.21 0.95 12.54
CA LYS A 163 19.26 1.65 11.76
C LYS A 163 18.88 1.91 10.30
N ASP A 164 18.06 1.02 9.69
CA ASP A 164 17.61 1.11 8.31
C ASP A 164 16.17 1.67 8.18
N VAL A 165 15.68 2.38 9.21
CA VAL A 165 14.30 2.84 9.29
C VAL A 165 13.87 3.65 8.07
N LYS A 166 14.73 4.52 7.55
CA LYS A 166 14.43 5.38 6.40
C LYS A 166 14.15 4.59 5.12
N THR A 167 14.87 3.50 4.88
CA THR A 167 14.76 2.69 3.66
C THR A 167 13.80 1.51 3.78
N LYS A 168 13.53 1.05 5.01
CA LYS A 168 12.64 -0.10 5.23
C LYS A 168 11.20 0.29 5.60
N PHE A 169 11.01 1.48 6.21
CA PHE A 169 9.74 1.82 6.84
C PHE A 169 9.17 3.19 6.45
N ILE A 170 10.02 4.19 6.22
CA ILE A 170 9.55 5.55 5.95
C ILE A 170 9.21 5.72 4.48
N SER A 171 8.06 6.33 4.21
CA SER A 171 7.66 6.68 2.84
C SER A 171 8.70 7.61 2.19
N PRO A 172 9.08 7.39 0.92
CA PRO A 172 9.94 8.32 0.19
C PRO A 172 9.42 9.77 0.14
N TYR A 173 8.10 9.94 0.33
CA TYR A 173 7.45 11.25 0.32
C TYR A 173 7.30 11.91 1.68
N HIS A 174 7.82 11.27 2.76
CA HIS A 174 7.66 11.78 4.13
C HIS A 174 8.26 13.18 4.32
N GLU A 175 9.44 13.43 3.77
CA GLU A 175 10.14 14.71 3.86
C GLU A 175 9.80 15.65 2.68
N SER A 176 8.96 15.22 1.73
CA SER A 176 8.58 16.02 0.55
C SER A 176 7.68 17.19 0.93
N GLN A 177 8.02 18.38 0.42
CA GLN A 177 7.21 19.59 0.59
C GLN A 177 6.02 19.62 -0.39
N ASP A 178 6.18 19.00 -1.56
CA ASP A 178 5.14 18.93 -2.60
C ASP A 178 5.17 17.58 -3.34
N PRO A 179 4.71 16.51 -2.68
CA PRO A 179 4.67 15.17 -3.28
C PRO A 179 3.77 15.11 -4.53
N LYS A 180 2.78 16.01 -4.62
CA LYS A 180 1.92 16.11 -5.80
C LYS A 180 2.69 16.50 -7.04
N THR A 181 3.50 17.55 -6.97
CA THR A 181 4.33 18.01 -8.11
C THR A 181 5.40 16.99 -8.45
N GLU A 182 6.04 16.38 -7.45
CA GLU A 182 7.06 15.35 -7.66
C GLU A 182 6.50 14.15 -8.42
N ILE A 183 5.39 13.56 -7.95
CA ILE A 183 4.77 12.39 -8.60
C ILE A 183 4.20 12.77 -9.98
N THR A 184 3.62 13.97 -10.12
CA THR A 184 3.12 14.43 -11.43
C THR A 184 4.23 14.49 -12.46
N SER A 185 5.39 15.04 -12.08
CA SER A 185 6.57 15.15 -12.96
C SER A 185 7.12 13.76 -13.32
N LEU A 186 7.23 12.88 -12.33
CA LEU A 186 7.66 11.51 -12.50
C LEU A 186 6.76 10.76 -13.51
N MET A 187 5.44 10.82 -13.30
CA MET A 187 4.48 10.13 -14.17
C MET A 187 4.47 10.70 -15.59
N LYS A 188 4.57 12.04 -15.75
CA LYS A 188 4.69 12.67 -17.07
C LYS A 188 5.93 12.23 -17.82
N ASN A 189 7.07 12.16 -17.15
CA ASN A 189 8.34 11.72 -17.75
C ASN A 189 8.27 10.26 -18.23
N ILE A 190 7.50 9.41 -17.58
CA ILE A 190 7.25 8.02 -17.99
C ILE A 190 6.30 7.94 -19.20
N GLY A 191 5.41 8.92 -19.37
CA GLY A 191 4.46 8.97 -20.47
C GLY A 191 2.98 8.85 -20.05
N PHE A 192 2.67 8.87 -18.76
CA PHE A 192 1.28 8.92 -18.30
C PHE A 192 0.60 10.23 -18.70
N ARG A 193 -0.68 10.15 -19.00
CA ARG A 193 -1.58 11.27 -19.27
C ARG A 193 -2.79 11.25 -18.32
N ASP A 194 -3.60 12.29 -18.34
CA ASP A 194 -4.78 12.45 -17.46
C ASP A 194 -4.43 12.25 -15.97
N ILE A 195 -3.24 12.74 -15.58
CA ILE A 195 -2.70 12.55 -14.24
C ILE A 195 -3.49 13.40 -13.25
N ASN A 196 -4.05 12.75 -12.22
CA ASN A 196 -4.73 13.41 -11.13
C ASN A 196 -4.15 12.92 -9.80
N ILE A 197 -3.63 13.86 -9.00
CA ILE A 197 -3.04 13.55 -7.70
C ILE A 197 -3.71 14.42 -6.63
N ARG A 198 -4.18 13.78 -5.59
CA ARG A 198 -4.76 14.42 -4.42
C ARG A 198 -3.99 14.08 -3.18
N VAL A 199 -3.80 15.06 -2.34
CA VAL A 199 -3.20 14.93 -1.02
C VAL A 199 -4.30 15.25 -0.01
N GLN A 200 -4.64 14.30 0.83
CA GLN A 200 -5.70 14.42 1.82
C GLN A 200 -5.15 14.31 3.23
N ASN A 201 -5.43 15.28 4.08
CA ASN A 201 -5.18 15.14 5.52
C ASN A 201 -6.29 14.28 6.11
N ARG A 202 -5.91 13.21 6.77
CA ARG A 202 -6.82 12.23 7.37
C ARG A 202 -6.39 11.86 8.78
N TRP A 203 -7.33 11.31 9.54
CA TRP A 203 -7.08 10.67 10.82
C TRP A 203 -7.92 9.41 10.97
N PHE A 204 -7.50 8.54 11.86
CA PHE A 204 -8.20 7.31 12.20
C PHE A 204 -8.07 7.05 13.69
N ASP A 205 -9.22 6.90 14.36
CA ASP A 205 -9.27 6.50 15.76
C ASP A 205 -9.47 4.99 15.81
N PHE A 206 -8.53 4.27 16.42
CA PHE A 206 -8.62 2.83 16.57
C PHE A 206 -9.71 2.46 17.58
N VAL A 207 -10.58 1.52 17.22
CA VAL A 207 -11.74 1.12 18.05
C VAL A 207 -11.32 0.61 19.42
N ARG A 208 -10.25 -0.20 19.47
CA ARG A 208 -9.63 -0.69 20.70
C ARG A 208 -8.48 0.21 21.19
N GLY A 209 -8.45 1.46 20.72
CA GLY A 209 -7.43 2.43 21.08
C GLY A 209 -6.02 1.94 20.74
N ILE A 210 -5.10 2.17 21.67
CA ILE A 210 -3.68 1.88 21.49
C ILE A 210 -3.36 0.41 21.27
N GLU A 211 -4.16 -0.53 21.76
CA GLU A 211 -3.91 -1.96 21.59
C GLU A 211 -4.13 -2.40 20.15
N GLU A 212 -5.16 -1.90 19.47
CA GLU A 212 -5.35 -2.15 18.03
C GLU A 212 -4.24 -1.51 17.19
N PHE A 213 -3.79 -0.31 17.57
CA PHE A 213 -2.63 0.35 16.97
C PHE A 213 -1.37 -0.51 17.09
N LYS A 214 -1.06 -1.04 18.28
CA LYS A 214 0.09 -1.93 18.51
C LYS A 214 0.01 -3.21 17.66
N ASP A 215 -1.17 -3.82 17.58
CA ASP A 215 -1.41 -5.02 16.75
C ASP A 215 -1.20 -4.73 15.26
N MET A 216 -1.71 -3.59 14.78
CA MET A 216 -1.51 -3.13 13.41
C MET A 216 -0.02 -2.94 13.12
N MET A 217 0.69 -2.22 13.98
CA MET A 217 2.13 -1.96 13.82
C MET A 217 2.94 -3.25 13.81
N LYS A 218 2.59 -4.23 14.64
CA LYS A 218 3.26 -5.52 14.71
C LYS A 218 3.06 -6.34 13.42
N SER A 219 1.90 -6.27 12.79
CA SER A 219 1.55 -7.06 11.61
C SER A 219 2.42 -6.75 10.38
N PHE A 220 2.94 -5.53 10.27
CA PHE A 220 3.80 -5.11 9.15
C PHE A 220 5.21 -4.67 9.58
N ASN A 221 5.63 -4.98 10.82
CA ASN A 221 6.98 -4.68 11.27
C ASN A 221 8.05 -5.30 10.35
N PRO A 222 8.95 -4.49 9.73
CA PRO A 222 9.99 -5.00 8.84
C PRO A 222 11.34 -5.20 9.53
N PHE A 223 11.43 -5.02 10.87
CA PHE A 223 12.70 -4.99 11.61
C PHE A 223 12.93 -6.30 12.34
N ASP A 224 14.02 -6.98 11.97
CA ASP A 224 14.43 -8.24 12.61
C ASP A 224 14.83 -8.01 14.07
N GLY A 225 14.43 -8.93 14.95
CA GLY A 225 14.73 -8.92 16.37
C GLY A 225 13.91 -7.90 17.19
N LEU A 226 13.05 -7.11 16.56
CA LEU A 226 12.15 -6.20 17.27
C LEU A 226 10.96 -6.94 17.88
N GLU A 227 10.59 -8.10 17.33
CA GLU A 227 9.50 -8.93 17.82
C GLU A 227 9.68 -9.34 19.27
N ASP A 228 10.89 -9.72 19.67
CA ASP A 228 11.21 -10.14 21.04
C ASP A 228 11.18 -9.00 22.05
N LYS A 229 11.22 -7.76 21.56
CA LYS A 229 11.20 -6.53 22.37
C LYS A 229 9.97 -5.67 22.12
N TRP A 230 8.93 -6.25 21.51
CA TRP A 230 7.80 -5.50 21.02
C TRP A 230 7.06 -4.71 22.11
N GLU A 231 6.85 -5.30 23.27
CA GLU A 231 6.17 -4.63 24.39
C GLU A 231 6.99 -3.43 24.88
N GLU A 232 8.30 -3.63 25.09
CA GLU A 232 9.22 -2.58 25.53
C GLU A 232 9.31 -1.44 24.48
N PHE A 233 9.33 -1.80 23.20
CA PHE A 233 9.34 -0.84 22.08
C PHE A 233 8.07 0.00 22.05
N THR A 234 6.91 -0.64 22.19
CA THR A 234 5.62 0.05 22.16
C THR A 234 5.39 0.91 23.40
N GLU A 235 5.90 0.52 24.56
CA GLU A 235 5.91 1.38 25.75
C GLU A 235 6.71 2.67 25.53
N ASP A 236 7.91 2.56 24.96
CA ASP A 236 8.72 3.74 24.65
C ASP A 236 8.11 4.59 23.53
N TYR A 237 7.47 3.94 22.55
CA TYR A 237 6.70 4.64 21.51
C TYR A 237 5.56 5.48 22.12
N VAL A 238 4.76 4.90 23.01
CA VAL A 238 3.63 5.58 23.67
C VAL A 238 4.08 6.77 24.52
N LYS A 239 5.26 6.69 25.16
CA LYS A 239 5.84 7.84 25.89
C LYS A 239 6.13 9.03 24.95
N LEU A 240 6.47 8.76 23.67
CA LEU A 240 6.69 9.81 22.67
C LEU A 240 5.39 10.37 22.08
N ASP A 241 4.36 9.53 22.01
CA ASP A 241 3.07 9.85 21.43
C ASP A 241 1.93 9.32 22.32
N PRO A 242 1.54 10.08 23.36
CA PRO A 242 0.44 9.69 24.24
C PRO A 242 -0.91 9.52 23.51
N ASN A 243 -1.04 10.07 22.30
CA ASN A 243 -2.23 9.99 21.47
C ASN A 243 -2.10 8.89 20.38
N ALA A 244 -1.24 7.90 20.56
CA ALA A 244 -1.00 6.84 19.58
C ALA A 244 -2.25 6.00 19.22
N GLY A 245 -3.35 6.13 19.98
CA GLY A 245 -4.67 5.61 19.61
C GLY A 245 -5.34 6.35 18.45
N THR A 246 -4.83 7.54 18.07
CA THR A 246 -5.27 8.32 16.91
C THR A 246 -4.14 8.41 15.89
N PHE A 247 -4.37 7.87 14.72
CA PHE A 247 -3.43 7.91 13.61
C PHE A 247 -3.69 9.12 12.73
N VAL A 248 -2.71 10.03 12.60
CA VAL A 248 -2.80 11.24 11.77
C VAL A 248 -1.85 11.11 10.60
N TYR A 249 -2.35 11.34 9.38
CA TYR A 249 -1.58 11.09 8.17
C TYR A 249 -2.02 11.94 6.97
N LYS A 250 -1.13 12.00 5.97
CA LYS A 250 -1.46 12.51 4.63
C LYS A 250 -1.54 11.34 3.66
N LEU A 251 -2.72 11.18 3.07
CA LEU A 251 -3.00 10.16 2.07
C LEU A 251 -2.79 10.72 0.67
N LEU A 252 -2.07 10.00 -0.16
CA LEU A 252 -1.92 10.24 -1.59
C LEU A 252 -2.91 9.36 -2.35
N VAL A 253 -3.69 9.98 -3.23
CA VAL A 253 -4.55 9.32 -4.21
C VAL A 253 -4.05 9.70 -5.57
N VAL A 254 -3.47 8.75 -6.28
CA VAL A 254 -2.75 8.95 -7.55
C VAL A 254 -3.44 8.17 -8.65
N SER A 255 -3.83 8.85 -9.72
CA SER A 255 -4.38 8.21 -10.90
C SER A 255 -3.76 8.76 -12.19
N GLY A 256 -3.76 7.96 -13.25
CA GLY A 256 -3.28 8.35 -14.57
C GLY A 256 -3.61 7.30 -15.61
N LYS A 257 -3.51 7.66 -16.88
CA LYS A 257 -3.75 6.78 -18.04
C LYS A 257 -2.47 6.57 -18.85
N LYS A 258 -2.40 5.43 -19.52
CA LYS A 258 -1.38 5.13 -20.51
C LYS A 258 -1.72 5.69 -21.88
#